data_9e4157001fdd196f1fa022f56f8c4183
#
_entry.id   9e4157001fdd196f1fa022f56f8c4183
#
_cell.length_a   1.000
_cell.length_b   1.000
_cell.length_c   1.000
_cell.angle_alpha   90.00
_cell.angle_beta   90.00
_cell.angle_gamma   90.00
#
_symmetry.space_group_name_H-M   'P 1'
#
loop_
_entity.id
_entity.type
_entity.pdbx_description
1 polymer ?
#
loop_
_entity_poly.entity_id
_entity_poly.type
_entity_poly.pdbx_seq_one_letter_code
_entity_poly.pdbx_strand_id
1 'polypeptide(L)'
;MDLKKEITAYLQDRGADLVGFTSPDRWVKDGRVSAPYRPDALWPLTRSIIVIGIQMPLPVVETTPSVQHRDLYNTCNRVLDDLAFALTRWLNRRGHAAIPLSRDGYANIHVLIRKPAAAFAHTFSAQYAGVGHIGVNNTILTEAFGPRVRFVSVLTAAGIPADPAPAKNICIRCGACSRLCPVEALAITKKELTDPQVIVAKFNRRACAEWACALTEKGCYPCGICIKVCPVGKDRQLYGREKVLNHYREEKGSPGDTDDPYYRAWAHIRAHGSGVSEEDALSLAGLRPVAEKIIKENKV
;
A
#
# COMPACT_ATOMS: atom_id res chain seq x y z
N MET A 1 -32.47 11.55 3.10
CA MET A 1 -31.62 10.53 2.44
C MET A 1 -30.51 10.10 3.39
N ASP A 2 -30.04 8.87 3.30
CA ASP A 2 -28.94 8.35 4.12
C ASP A 2 -27.62 8.92 3.62
N LEU A 3 -27.00 9.82 4.38
CA LEU A 3 -25.75 10.51 4.05
C LEU A 3 -24.63 9.51 3.65
N LYS A 4 -24.61 8.34 4.29
CA LYS A 4 -23.64 7.28 3.97
C LYS A 4 -23.80 6.76 2.54
N LYS A 5 -25.04 6.51 2.11
CA LYS A 5 -25.34 6.07 0.75
C LYS A 5 -25.03 7.15 -0.26
N GLU A 6 -25.36 8.42 0.04
CA GLU A 6 -25.02 9.54 -0.84
C GLU A 6 -23.53 9.69 -1.05
N ILE A 7 -22.72 9.60 0.02
CA ILE A 7 -21.26 9.66 -0.06
C ILE A 7 -20.70 8.49 -0.88
N THR A 8 -21.23 7.29 -0.63
CA THR A 8 -20.77 6.09 -1.36
C THR A 8 -21.03 6.24 -2.86
N ALA A 9 -22.24 6.58 -3.26
CA ALA A 9 -22.59 6.81 -4.66
C ALA A 9 -21.75 7.96 -5.26
N TYR A 10 -21.62 9.09 -4.55
CA TYR A 10 -20.83 10.24 -4.99
C TYR A 10 -19.37 9.89 -5.32
N LEU A 11 -18.75 9.03 -4.49
CA LEU A 11 -17.36 8.61 -4.68
C LEU A 11 -17.22 7.54 -5.77
N GLN A 12 -18.14 6.57 -5.82
CA GLN A 12 -18.15 5.51 -6.85
C GLN A 12 -18.38 6.08 -8.25
N ASP A 13 -19.30 7.02 -8.41
CA ASP A 13 -19.54 7.73 -9.67
C ASP A 13 -18.30 8.50 -10.17
N ARG A 14 -17.35 8.79 -9.27
CA ARG A 14 -16.07 9.47 -9.57
C ARG A 14 -14.88 8.53 -9.65
N GLY A 15 -15.12 7.21 -9.62
CA GLY A 15 -14.12 6.20 -9.84
C GLY A 15 -13.43 5.67 -8.57
N ALA A 16 -14.01 5.89 -7.37
CA ALA A 16 -13.55 5.17 -6.19
C ALA A 16 -13.89 3.69 -6.29
N ASP A 17 -12.89 2.81 -6.16
CA ASP A 17 -13.11 1.35 -6.17
C ASP A 17 -13.62 0.84 -4.83
N LEU A 18 -13.19 1.46 -3.74
CA LEU A 18 -13.53 1.08 -2.38
C LEU A 18 -13.89 2.32 -1.56
N VAL A 19 -14.98 2.21 -0.80
CA VAL A 19 -15.42 3.23 0.16
C VAL A 19 -15.74 2.54 1.47
N GLY A 20 -15.27 3.08 2.59
CA GLY A 20 -15.57 2.54 3.90
C GLY A 20 -15.66 3.64 4.97
N PHE A 21 -16.34 3.34 6.07
CA PHE A 21 -16.65 4.30 7.12
C PHE A 21 -16.24 3.75 8.48
N THR A 22 -15.63 4.60 9.30
CA THR A 22 -15.24 4.23 10.65
C THR A 22 -15.33 5.42 11.61
N SER A 23 -15.12 5.18 12.91
CA SER A 23 -15.19 6.18 13.98
C SER A 23 -13.90 6.19 14.81
N PRO A 24 -13.54 7.31 15.45
CA PRO A 24 -12.29 7.45 16.22
C PRO A 24 -12.14 6.46 17.38
N ASP A 25 -13.24 6.02 17.99
CA ASP A 25 -13.25 5.08 19.11
C ASP A 25 -12.56 3.74 18.80
N ARG A 26 -12.52 3.34 17.53
CA ARG A 26 -11.81 2.11 17.10
C ARG A 26 -10.30 2.21 17.28
N TRP A 27 -9.71 3.39 17.16
CA TRP A 27 -8.29 3.63 17.47
C TRP A 27 -8.02 3.50 18.95
N VAL A 28 -8.92 3.99 19.79
CA VAL A 28 -8.79 3.92 21.25
C VAL A 28 -8.88 2.46 21.71
N LYS A 29 -9.84 1.70 21.19
CA LYS A 29 -10.04 0.27 21.54
C LYS A 29 -8.87 -0.62 21.12
N ASP A 30 -8.28 -0.36 19.95
CA ASP A 30 -7.17 -1.17 19.43
C ASP A 30 -5.85 -0.88 20.15
N GLY A 31 -5.59 0.40 20.48
CA GLY A 31 -4.41 0.84 21.24
C GLY A 31 -3.08 0.82 20.48
N ARG A 32 -3.01 0.27 19.25
CA ARG A 32 -1.75 0.19 18.46
C ARG A 32 -1.25 1.53 17.94
N VAL A 33 -2.13 2.52 17.81
CA VAL A 33 -1.79 3.87 17.34
C VAL A 33 -1.69 4.80 18.55
N SER A 34 -0.53 5.45 18.73
CA SER A 34 -0.30 6.41 19.81
C SER A 34 -1.27 7.59 19.74
N ALA A 35 -1.66 8.12 20.89
CA ALA A 35 -2.68 9.17 21.00
C ALA A 35 -2.48 10.36 20.04
N PRO A 36 -1.28 10.96 19.86
CA PRO A 36 -1.10 12.11 18.96
C PRO A 36 -1.39 11.84 17.48
N TYR A 37 -1.44 10.56 17.06
CA TYR A 37 -1.69 10.15 15.67
C TYR A 37 -3.10 9.60 15.45
N ARG A 38 -3.98 9.71 16.45
CA ARG A 38 -5.39 9.32 16.34
C ARG A 38 -6.21 10.41 15.66
N PRO A 39 -7.31 10.04 14.98
CA PRO A 39 -8.13 11.02 14.24
C PRO A 39 -8.65 12.16 15.09
N ASP A 40 -9.08 11.88 16.32
CA ASP A 40 -9.61 12.86 17.29
C ASP A 40 -8.54 13.81 17.83
N ALA A 41 -7.28 13.36 17.93
CA ALA A 41 -6.16 14.22 18.28
C ALA A 41 -5.69 15.09 17.11
N LEU A 42 -5.73 14.56 15.89
CA LEU A 42 -5.37 15.29 14.67
C LEU A 42 -6.38 16.39 14.34
N TRP A 43 -7.66 16.09 14.54
CA TRP A 43 -8.74 17.04 14.33
C TRP A 43 -9.88 16.77 15.33
N PRO A 44 -10.01 17.57 16.41
CA PRO A 44 -10.94 17.29 17.51
C PRO A 44 -12.42 17.26 17.13
N LEU A 45 -12.79 17.82 15.96
CA LEU A 45 -14.17 17.75 15.46
C LEU A 45 -14.52 16.42 14.80
N THR A 46 -13.57 15.48 14.69
CA THR A 46 -13.77 14.20 14.00
C THR A 46 -14.83 13.33 14.71
N ARG A 47 -15.94 13.06 14.03
CA ARG A 47 -16.93 12.07 14.42
C ARG A 47 -16.90 10.82 13.55
N SER A 48 -16.55 10.98 12.29
CA SER A 48 -16.42 9.85 11.37
C SER A 48 -15.20 10.03 10.45
N ILE A 49 -14.67 8.92 10.01
CA ILE A 49 -13.59 8.84 9.03
C ILE A 49 -14.11 8.09 7.79
N ILE A 50 -13.97 8.71 6.62
CA ILE A 50 -14.34 8.14 5.33
C ILE A 50 -13.05 7.71 4.65
N VAL A 51 -12.97 6.45 4.27
CA VAL A 51 -11.81 5.83 3.62
C VAL A 51 -12.14 5.60 2.16
N ILE A 52 -11.27 6.05 1.29
CA ILE A 52 -11.38 5.92 -0.17
C ILE A 52 -10.22 5.08 -0.66
N GLY A 53 -10.49 4.06 -1.46
CA GLY A 53 -9.48 3.18 -2.05
C GLY A 53 -9.54 3.17 -3.57
N ILE A 54 -8.36 3.19 -4.20
CA ILE A 54 -8.17 3.07 -5.65
C ILE A 54 -7.30 1.87 -5.95
N GLN A 55 -7.75 1.01 -6.86
CA GLN A 55 -7.02 -0.14 -7.35
C GLN A 55 -5.73 0.30 -8.08
N MET A 56 -4.67 -0.43 -7.84
CA MET A 56 -3.46 -0.43 -8.67
C MET A 56 -3.52 -1.66 -9.60
N PRO A 57 -3.73 -1.51 -10.92
CA PRO A 57 -3.87 -2.63 -11.84
C PRO A 57 -2.71 -3.61 -11.77
N LEU A 58 -3.02 -4.89 -11.56
CA LEU A 58 -2.04 -5.96 -11.34
C LEU A 58 -0.96 -6.03 -12.42
N PRO A 59 -1.25 -5.96 -13.73
CA PRO A 59 -0.20 -6.04 -14.75
C PRO A 59 0.86 -4.95 -14.64
N VAL A 60 0.48 -3.74 -14.19
CA VAL A 60 1.45 -2.64 -13.99
C VAL A 60 2.21 -2.82 -12.67
N VAL A 61 1.54 -3.25 -11.60
CA VAL A 61 2.21 -3.57 -10.32
C VAL A 61 3.25 -4.67 -10.51
N GLU A 62 3.02 -5.62 -11.39
CA GLU A 62 3.96 -6.71 -11.68
C GLU A 62 5.25 -6.23 -12.36
N THR A 63 5.27 -5.05 -13.00
CA THR A 63 6.49 -4.46 -13.55
C THR A 63 7.45 -3.89 -12.50
N THR A 64 7.02 -3.74 -11.24
CA THR A 64 7.84 -3.08 -10.21
C THR A 64 9.15 -3.82 -9.92
N PRO A 65 10.25 -3.12 -9.66
CA PRO A 65 10.45 -1.67 -9.76
C PRO A 65 10.57 -1.21 -11.22
N SER A 66 9.82 -0.19 -11.62
CA SER A 66 9.84 0.36 -12.99
C SER A 66 9.29 1.78 -13.03
N VAL A 67 9.55 2.49 -14.14
CA VAL A 67 8.95 3.81 -14.42
C VAL A 67 7.42 3.70 -14.52
N GLN A 68 6.91 2.65 -15.17
CA GLN A 68 5.46 2.41 -15.30
C GLN A 68 4.78 2.25 -13.94
N HIS A 69 5.40 1.49 -13.02
CA HIS A 69 4.86 1.36 -11.67
C HIS A 69 4.91 2.68 -10.89
N ARG A 70 5.97 3.49 -11.05
CA ARG A 70 6.05 4.84 -10.49
C ARG A 70 4.89 5.71 -10.98
N ASP A 71 4.66 5.72 -12.29
CA ASP A 71 3.64 6.57 -12.90
C ASP A 71 2.23 6.12 -12.52
N LEU A 72 1.99 4.80 -12.42
CA LEU A 72 0.77 4.26 -11.83
C LEU A 72 0.58 4.74 -10.39
N TYR A 73 1.61 4.60 -9.55
CA TYR A 73 1.57 5.04 -8.15
C TYR A 73 1.23 6.54 -8.04
N ASN A 74 1.90 7.37 -8.82
CA ASN A 74 1.66 8.81 -8.84
C ASN A 74 0.26 9.16 -9.36
N THR A 75 -0.24 8.43 -10.36
CA THR A 75 -1.58 8.63 -10.91
C THR A 75 -2.65 8.24 -9.89
N CYS A 76 -2.54 7.07 -9.25
CA CYS A 76 -3.45 6.69 -8.17
C CYS A 76 -3.46 7.72 -7.03
N ASN A 77 -2.30 8.28 -6.70
CA ASN A 77 -2.19 9.32 -5.68
C ASN A 77 -2.93 10.60 -6.08
N ARG A 78 -2.80 11.07 -7.34
CA ARG A 78 -3.57 12.24 -7.82
C ARG A 78 -5.06 12.00 -7.78
N VAL A 79 -5.52 10.85 -8.26
CA VAL A 79 -6.94 10.48 -8.22
C VAL A 79 -7.46 10.46 -6.77
N LEU A 80 -6.68 9.93 -5.82
CA LEU A 80 -7.06 9.95 -4.40
C LEU A 80 -7.13 11.38 -3.84
N ASP A 81 -6.19 12.26 -4.19
CA ASP A 81 -6.21 13.66 -3.78
C ASP A 81 -7.47 14.37 -4.34
N ASP A 82 -7.78 14.17 -5.62
CA ASP A 82 -8.95 14.74 -6.27
C ASP A 82 -10.26 14.25 -5.63
N LEU A 83 -10.38 12.95 -5.34
CA LEU A 83 -11.54 12.37 -4.67
C LEU A 83 -11.70 12.90 -3.23
N ALA A 84 -10.63 12.95 -2.46
CA ALA A 84 -10.64 13.45 -1.10
C ALA A 84 -11.01 14.94 -1.06
N PHE A 85 -10.45 15.74 -1.96
CA PHE A 85 -10.77 17.15 -2.10
C PHE A 85 -12.22 17.38 -2.54
N ALA A 86 -12.69 16.64 -3.56
CA ALA A 86 -14.07 16.73 -4.04
C ALA A 86 -15.07 16.38 -2.96
N LEU A 87 -14.84 15.28 -2.21
CA LEU A 87 -15.69 14.87 -1.08
C LEU A 87 -15.69 15.92 0.02
N THR A 88 -14.52 16.42 0.39
CA THR A 88 -14.39 17.46 1.41
C THR A 88 -15.22 18.70 1.06
N ARG A 89 -15.11 19.18 -0.19
CA ARG A 89 -15.92 20.32 -0.67
C ARG A 89 -17.42 20.01 -0.66
N TRP A 90 -17.79 18.79 -1.07
CA TRP A 90 -19.18 18.33 -1.12
C TRP A 90 -19.81 18.30 0.26
N LEU A 91 -19.08 17.81 1.28
CA LEU A 91 -19.50 17.78 2.69
C LEU A 91 -19.60 19.20 3.27
N ASN A 92 -18.58 20.01 3.11
CA ASN A 92 -18.56 21.38 3.65
C ASN A 92 -19.69 22.25 3.08
N ARG A 93 -20.01 22.12 1.80
CA ARG A 93 -21.16 22.84 1.18
C ARG A 93 -22.52 22.41 1.72
N ARG A 94 -22.60 21.24 2.38
CA ARG A 94 -23.80 20.73 3.05
C ARG A 94 -23.82 20.97 4.55
N GLY A 95 -22.88 21.80 5.06
CA GLY A 95 -22.77 22.10 6.49
C GLY A 95 -22.09 21.02 7.33
N HIS A 96 -21.48 20.00 6.68
CA HIS A 96 -20.70 18.98 7.36
C HIS A 96 -19.21 19.32 7.27
N ALA A 97 -18.66 19.91 8.32
CA ALA A 97 -17.23 20.22 8.35
C ALA A 97 -16.40 18.95 8.08
N ALA A 98 -15.44 19.06 7.17
CA ALA A 98 -14.58 17.96 6.78
C ALA A 98 -13.20 18.45 6.32
N ILE A 99 -12.18 17.64 6.54
CA ILE A 99 -10.81 17.86 6.07
C ILE A 99 -10.25 16.60 5.43
N PRO A 100 -9.50 16.69 4.30
CA PRO A 100 -8.78 15.58 3.75
C PRO A 100 -7.46 15.39 4.49
N LEU A 101 -7.01 14.16 4.63
CA LEU A 101 -5.67 13.85 5.14
C LEU A 101 -4.72 13.59 3.97
N SER A 102 -3.44 13.95 4.16
CA SER A 102 -2.41 13.67 3.16
C SER A 102 -2.25 12.16 2.98
N ARG A 103 -2.32 11.68 1.74
CA ARG A 103 -2.22 10.25 1.37
C ARG A 103 -0.92 9.57 1.80
N ASP A 104 0.19 10.30 1.88
CA ASP A 104 1.49 9.76 2.29
C ASP A 104 1.82 10.07 3.76
N GLY A 105 1.26 11.13 4.32
CA GLY A 105 1.41 11.50 5.73
C GLY A 105 2.82 11.93 6.15
N TYR A 106 3.73 12.18 5.20
CA TYR A 106 5.11 12.69 5.42
C TYR A 106 5.50 13.65 4.30
N ALA A 107 6.43 14.57 4.59
CA ALA A 107 6.79 15.65 3.67
C ALA A 107 7.61 15.15 2.46
N ASN A 108 8.60 14.28 2.68
CA ASN A 108 9.45 13.67 1.66
C ASN A 108 10.17 12.43 2.20
N ILE A 109 10.83 11.69 1.30
CA ILE A 109 11.50 10.43 1.63
C ILE A 109 12.61 10.60 2.68
N HIS A 110 13.34 11.70 2.69
CA HIS A 110 14.41 11.94 3.67
C HIS A 110 13.86 12.15 5.08
N VAL A 111 12.67 12.78 5.20
CA VAL A 111 11.96 12.88 6.49
C VAL A 111 11.55 11.50 6.96
N LEU A 112 11.03 10.65 6.07
CA LEU A 112 10.64 9.27 6.39
C LEU A 112 11.83 8.41 6.85
N ILE A 113 13.02 8.59 6.26
CA ILE A 113 14.25 7.90 6.71
C ILE A 113 14.63 8.31 8.12
N ARG A 114 14.58 9.61 8.44
CA ARG A 114 14.94 10.12 9.78
C ARG A 114 13.89 9.78 10.84
N LYS A 115 12.61 9.86 10.49
CA LYS A 115 11.47 9.58 11.35
C LYS A 115 10.47 8.70 10.61
N PRO A 116 10.61 7.37 10.67
CA PRO A 116 9.82 6.44 9.85
C PRO A 116 8.38 6.28 10.39
N ALA A 117 7.66 7.39 10.44
CA ALA A 117 6.26 7.48 10.86
C ALA A 117 5.52 8.48 9.99
N ALA A 118 4.31 8.12 9.59
CA ALA A 118 3.36 9.02 8.94
C ALA A 118 2.52 9.74 10.00
N ALA A 119 2.04 10.95 9.66
CA ALA A 119 1.13 11.69 10.54
C ALA A 119 -0.19 10.97 10.76
N PHE A 120 -0.63 10.19 9.76
CA PHE A 120 -1.84 9.35 9.86
C PHE A 120 -1.64 8.03 9.11
N ALA A 121 -2.11 6.93 9.72
CA ALA A 121 -1.97 5.59 9.15
C ALA A 121 -3.27 5.15 8.43
N HIS A 122 -3.36 5.40 7.12
CA HIS A 122 -4.50 4.98 6.29
C HIS A 122 -4.75 3.46 6.32
N THR A 123 -3.73 2.65 6.60
CA THR A 123 -3.86 1.20 6.78
C THR A 123 -4.77 0.84 7.96
N PHE A 124 -4.60 1.51 9.10
CA PHE A 124 -5.51 1.32 10.24
C PHE A 124 -6.91 1.82 9.92
N SER A 125 -7.01 2.97 9.25
CA SER A 125 -8.29 3.52 8.82
C SER A 125 -9.05 2.53 7.94
N ALA A 126 -8.40 1.96 6.92
CA ALA A 126 -9.00 0.97 6.03
C ALA A 126 -9.41 -0.32 6.74
N GLN A 127 -8.60 -0.81 7.70
CA GLN A 127 -8.98 -1.97 8.52
C GLN A 127 -10.19 -1.67 9.39
N TYR A 128 -10.21 -0.53 10.08
CA TYR A 128 -11.33 -0.16 10.95
C TYR A 128 -12.61 0.18 10.16
N ALA A 129 -12.48 0.62 8.91
CA ALA A 129 -13.60 0.82 7.99
C ALA A 129 -14.09 -0.46 7.31
N GLY A 130 -13.60 -1.64 7.71
CA GLY A 130 -14.06 -2.91 7.14
C GLY A 130 -13.59 -3.21 5.71
N VAL A 131 -12.71 -2.37 5.13
CA VAL A 131 -12.28 -2.48 3.73
C VAL A 131 -11.34 -3.67 3.50
N GLY A 132 -10.59 -4.09 4.53
CA GLY A 132 -9.70 -5.22 4.46
C GLY A 132 -8.94 -5.47 5.77
N HIS A 133 -7.98 -6.39 5.74
CA HIS A 133 -7.14 -6.71 6.88
C HIS A 133 -5.68 -6.32 6.65
N ILE A 134 -4.98 -5.90 7.70
CA ILE A 134 -3.52 -5.77 7.66
C ILE A 134 -2.92 -7.17 7.58
N GLY A 135 -2.15 -7.42 6.51
CA GLY A 135 -1.41 -8.65 6.31
C GLY A 135 -0.01 -8.64 6.92
N VAL A 136 0.66 -9.78 6.84
CA VAL A 136 2.04 -9.94 7.33
C VAL A 136 3.01 -8.88 6.73
N ASN A 137 2.73 -8.42 5.53
CA ASN A 137 3.50 -7.37 4.83
C ASN A 137 3.24 -5.94 5.33
N ASN A 138 2.48 -5.74 6.41
CA ASN A 138 2.09 -4.44 6.95
C ASN A 138 1.25 -3.57 5.99
N THR A 139 0.63 -4.16 4.96
CA THR A 139 -0.32 -3.48 4.08
C THR A 139 -1.74 -4.02 4.25
N ILE A 140 -2.74 -3.26 3.81
CA ILE A 140 -4.12 -3.75 3.76
C ILE A 140 -4.25 -4.78 2.63
N LEU A 141 -4.90 -5.89 2.94
CA LEU A 141 -5.33 -6.90 1.99
C LEU A 141 -6.83 -6.78 1.82
N THR A 142 -7.28 -6.45 0.62
CA THR A 142 -8.69 -6.45 0.24
C THR A 142 -9.04 -7.74 -0.47
N GLU A 143 -10.29 -8.17 -0.41
CA GLU A 143 -10.74 -9.39 -1.08
C GLU A 143 -10.60 -9.27 -2.61
N ALA A 144 -10.98 -8.11 -3.16
CA ALA A 144 -10.98 -7.88 -4.60
C ALA A 144 -9.55 -7.77 -5.16
N PHE A 145 -8.67 -6.99 -4.51
CA PHE A 145 -7.40 -6.57 -5.10
C PHE A 145 -6.17 -6.97 -4.25
N GLY A 146 -6.36 -7.74 -3.18
CA GLY A 146 -5.26 -8.00 -2.24
C GLY A 146 -4.63 -6.69 -1.76
N PRO A 147 -3.29 -6.57 -1.74
CA PRO A 147 -2.61 -5.34 -1.31
C PRO A 147 -2.43 -4.30 -2.44
N ARG A 148 -3.02 -4.49 -3.62
CA ARG A 148 -2.87 -3.61 -4.78
C ARG A 148 -3.92 -2.50 -4.77
N VAL A 149 -3.95 -1.75 -3.66
CA VAL A 149 -4.85 -0.62 -3.43
C VAL A 149 -4.10 0.51 -2.74
N ARG A 150 -4.35 1.74 -3.15
CA ARG A 150 -3.93 2.95 -2.45
C ARG A 150 -5.13 3.55 -1.72
N PHE A 151 -4.89 4.17 -0.59
CA PHE A 151 -5.94 4.73 0.26
C PHE A 151 -5.69 6.19 0.62
N VAL A 152 -6.78 6.93 0.78
CA VAL A 152 -6.82 8.24 1.44
C VAL A 152 -7.98 8.26 2.45
N SER A 153 -7.94 9.15 3.42
CA SER A 153 -9.00 9.31 4.41
C SER A 153 -9.44 10.77 4.50
N VAL A 154 -10.73 10.97 4.70
CA VAL A 154 -11.36 12.26 4.99
C VAL A 154 -11.96 12.20 6.39
N LEU A 155 -11.58 13.15 7.24
CA LEU A 155 -12.18 13.33 8.58
C LEU A 155 -13.41 14.26 8.46
N THR A 156 -14.49 13.94 9.15
CA THR A 156 -15.70 14.77 9.14
C THR A 156 -16.36 14.86 10.51
N ALA A 157 -16.97 16.02 10.78
CA ALA A 157 -17.83 16.24 11.94
C ALA A 157 -19.23 15.61 11.78
N ALA A 158 -19.58 15.10 10.60
CA ALA A 158 -20.81 14.34 10.41
C ALA A 158 -20.75 13.01 11.17
N GLY A 159 -21.80 12.67 11.91
CA GLY A 159 -21.95 11.34 12.52
C GLY A 159 -22.47 10.34 11.50
N ILE A 160 -21.60 9.53 10.94
CA ILE A 160 -21.93 8.49 9.95
C ILE A 160 -21.71 7.12 10.60
N PRO A 161 -22.68 6.18 10.50
CA PRO A 161 -22.51 4.85 11.06
C PRO A 161 -21.29 4.13 10.47
N ALA A 162 -20.41 3.63 11.36
CA ALA A 162 -19.23 2.86 10.95
C ALA A 162 -19.63 1.53 10.28
N ASP A 163 -18.83 1.09 9.31
CA ASP A 163 -18.98 -0.24 8.74
C ASP A 163 -18.53 -1.32 9.74
N PRO A 164 -19.05 -2.55 9.65
CA PRO A 164 -18.56 -3.64 10.47
C PRO A 164 -17.07 -3.88 10.22
N ALA A 165 -16.34 -4.22 11.29
CA ALA A 165 -14.94 -4.64 11.12
C ALA A 165 -14.89 -5.94 10.29
N PRO A 166 -13.81 -6.15 9.50
CA PRO A 166 -13.70 -7.36 8.68
C PRO A 166 -13.66 -8.59 9.59
N ALA A 167 -14.47 -9.60 9.25
CA ALA A 167 -14.65 -10.79 10.10
C ALA A 167 -13.44 -11.73 10.10
N LYS A 168 -12.66 -11.78 9.02
CA LYS A 168 -11.57 -12.74 8.83
C LYS A 168 -10.35 -12.10 8.18
N ASN A 169 -9.17 -12.41 8.72
CA ASN A 169 -7.92 -12.04 8.06
C ASN A 169 -7.68 -12.98 6.86
N ILE A 170 -7.59 -12.40 5.68
CA ILE A 170 -7.40 -13.12 4.41
C ILE A 170 -5.94 -13.37 4.05
N CYS A 171 -5.00 -12.94 4.89
CA CYS A 171 -3.58 -13.23 4.70
C CYS A 171 -3.32 -14.74 4.87
N ILE A 172 -2.89 -15.40 3.80
CA ILE A 172 -2.58 -16.86 3.82
C ILE A 172 -1.22 -17.16 4.45
N ARG A 173 -0.52 -16.16 4.97
CA ARG A 173 0.73 -16.28 5.76
C ARG A 173 1.84 -17.07 5.04
N CYS A 174 1.92 -16.95 3.71
CA CYS A 174 2.91 -17.66 2.88
C CYS A 174 4.34 -17.17 3.07
N GLY A 175 4.56 -16.00 3.68
CA GLY A 175 5.88 -15.39 3.93
C GLY A 175 6.61 -14.88 2.68
N ALA A 176 5.99 -14.87 1.50
CA ALA A 176 6.64 -14.44 0.26
C ALA A 176 7.11 -12.96 0.33
N CYS A 177 6.32 -12.09 0.94
CA CYS A 177 6.66 -10.68 1.11
C CYS A 177 7.94 -10.46 1.94
N SER A 178 8.21 -11.32 2.94
CA SER A 178 9.45 -11.29 3.72
C SER A 178 10.63 -11.86 2.92
N ARG A 179 10.46 -13.08 2.37
CA ARG A 179 11.55 -13.75 1.63
C ARG A 179 12.04 -12.99 0.40
N LEU A 180 11.15 -12.25 -0.26
CA LEU A 180 11.43 -11.52 -1.49
C LEU A 180 11.66 -10.03 -1.28
N CYS A 181 11.68 -9.55 -0.02
CA CYS A 181 12.03 -8.18 0.29
C CYS A 181 13.50 -7.91 -0.08
N PRO A 182 13.80 -6.95 -0.97
CA PRO A 182 15.18 -6.70 -1.44
C PRO A 182 16.15 -6.33 -0.32
N VAL A 183 15.65 -5.66 0.71
CA VAL A 183 16.46 -5.16 1.84
C VAL A 183 16.08 -5.80 3.18
N GLU A 184 15.44 -6.95 3.15
CA GLU A 184 15.04 -7.74 4.33
C GLU A 184 14.27 -6.92 5.40
N ALA A 185 13.60 -5.86 4.95
CA ALA A 185 12.89 -4.96 5.86
C ALA A 185 11.69 -5.61 6.57
N LEU A 186 11.17 -6.71 6.04
CA LEU A 186 10.08 -7.50 6.63
C LEU A 186 10.65 -8.80 7.21
N ALA A 187 10.81 -8.88 8.51
CA ALA A 187 11.34 -10.07 9.18
C ALA A 187 10.22 -10.84 9.88
N ILE A 188 10.05 -12.11 9.51
CA ILE A 188 9.12 -13.06 10.15
C ILE A 188 9.69 -14.48 10.04
N THR A 189 9.72 -15.18 11.14
CA THR A 189 10.18 -16.57 11.21
C THR A 189 9.07 -17.54 10.75
N LYS A 190 9.45 -18.79 10.42
CA LYS A 190 8.48 -19.84 10.10
C LYS A 190 7.51 -20.08 11.26
N LYS A 191 8.00 -20.06 12.51
CA LYS A 191 7.17 -20.21 13.71
C LYS A 191 6.16 -19.08 13.84
N GLU A 192 6.57 -17.83 13.66
CA GLU A 192 5.67 -16.67 13.70
C GLU A 192 4.63 -16.71 12.57
N LEU A 193 4.98 -17.26 11.39
CA LEU A 193 4.00 -17.46 10.32
C LEU A 193 2.88 -18.44 10.70
N THR A 194 3.13 -19.41 11.57
CA THR A 194 2.12 -20.36 12.05
C THR A 194 1.35 -19.87 13.28
N ASP A 195 1.85 -18.83 13.97
CA ASP A 195 1.20 -18.24 15.13
C ASP A 195 0.11 -17.24 14.72
N PRO A 196 -1.19 -17.53 14.97
CA PRO A 196 -2.28 -16.63 14.60
C PRO A 196 -2.26 -15.29 15.33
N GLN A 197 -1.56 -15.18 16.46
CA GLN A 197 -1.43 -13.93 17.22
C GLN A 197 -0.46 -12.94 16.57
N VAL A 198 0.49 -13.41 15.78
CA VAL A 198 1.43 -12.59 15.02
C VAL A 198 0.75 -12.08 13.74
N ILE A 199 0.19 -10.88 13.77
CA ILE A 199 -0.56 -10.31 12.64
C ILE A 199 0.38 -9.78 11.56
N VAL A 200 1.49 -9.15 11.95
CA VAL A 200 2.44 -8.46 11.05
C VAL A 200 3.88 -8.90 11.31
N ALA A 201 4.70 -8.88 10.26
CA ALA A 201 6.14 -9.05 10.38
C ALA A 201 6.78 -7.89 11.17
N LYS A 202 7.92 -8.14 11.82
CA LYS A 202 8.79 -7.04 12.26
C LYS A 202 9.17 -6.21 11.05
N PHE A 203 9.01 -4.90 11.14
CA PHE A 203 9.21 -4.02 10.00
C PHE A 203 10.29 -2.98 10.26
N ASN A 204 11.44 -3.15 9.63
CA ASN A 204 12.48 -2.13 9.56
C ASN A 204 12.08 -1.05 8.54
N ARG A 205 11.33 -0.05 9.04
CA ARG A 205 10.81 1.05 8.20
C ARG A 205 11.92 1.89 7.61
N ARG A 206 13.04 2.03 8.31
CA ARG A 206 14.20 2.81 7.85
C ARG A 206 14.83 2.13 6.64
N ALA A 207 15.17 0.86 6.71
CA ALA A 207 15.72 0.10 5.57
C ALA A 207 14.79 0.15 4.35
N CYS A 208 13.47 0.02 4.55
CA CYS A 208 12.49 0.17 3.48
C CYS A 208 12.49 1.58 2.87
N ALA A 209 12.61 2.64 3.69
CA ALA A 209 12.65 4.01 3.21
C ALA A 209 13.95 4.35 2.47
N GLU A 210 15.10 3.85 2.94
CA GLU A 210 16.40 4.01 2.28
C GLU A 210 16.40 3.32 0.90
N TRP A 211 15.83 2.12 0.81
CA TRP A 211 15.63 1.44 -0.47
C TRP A 211 14.72 2.22 -1.42
N ALA A 212 13.60 2.73 -0.91
CA ALA A 212 12.71 3.57 -1.69
C ALA A 212 13.41 4.85 -2.18
N CYS A 213 14.29 5.46 -1.37
CA CYS A 213 15.10 6.62 -1.75
C CYS A 213 16.06 6.26 -2.91
N ALA A 214 16.77 5.14 -2.82
CA ALA A 214 17.66 4.68 -3.88
C ALA A 214 16.90 4.42 -5.20
N LEU A 215 15.69 3.89 -5.13
CA LEU A 215 14.83 3.73 -6.31
C LEU A 215 14.33 5.07 -6.87
N THR A 216 14.18 6.10 -6.04
CA THR A 216 13.80 7.45 -6.50
C THR A 216 14.87 8.02 -7.42
N GLU A 217 16.15 7.84 -7.09
CA GLU A 217 17.29 8.27 -7.92
C GLU A 217 17.31 7.58 -9.29
N LYS A 218 16.72 6.36 -9.37
CA LYS A 218 16.56 5.59 -10.60
C LYS A 218 15.20 5.79 -11.28
N GLY A 219 14.38 6.72 -10.79
CA GLY A 219 13.05 6.98 -11.34
C GLY A 219 12.02 5.86 -11.15
N CYS A 220 12.21 4.95 -10.20
CA CYS A 220 11.43 3.72 -10.01
C CYS A 220 10.76 3.59 -8.64
N TYR A 221 10.65 4.67 -7.87
CA TYR A 221 9.90 4.71 -6.61
C TYR A 221 8.39 4.59 -6.84
N PRO A 222 7.64 3.90 -5.97
CA PRO A 222 8.05 3.08 -4.82
C PRO A 222 8.49 1.67 -5.21
N CYS A 223 9.08 0.92 -4.26
CA CYS A 223 9.52 -0.45 -4.47
C CYS A 223 8.37 -1.39 -4.88
N GLY A 224 7.30 -1.49 -4.09
CA GLY A 224 6.13 -2.32 -4.41
C GLY A 224 6.31 -3.84 -4.40
N ILE A 225 7.49 -4.39 -4.11
CA ILE A 225 7.74 -5.86 -4.18
C ILE A 225 6.80 -6.63 -3.25
N CYS A 226 6.59 -6.18 -2.02
CA CYS A 226 5.72 -6.88 -1.06
C CYS A 226 4.24 -6.92 -1.50
N ILE A 227 3.78 -5.97 -2.32
CA ILE A 227 2.43 -5.98 -2.91
C ILE A 227 2.39 -6.80 -4.21
N LYS A 228 3.46 -6.74 -5.02
CA LYS A 228 3.62 -7.53 -6.24
C LYS A 228 3.54 -9.04 -5.96
N VAL A 229 4.31 -9.52 -4.99
CA VAL A 229 4.46 -10.95 -4.70
C VAL A 229 3.30 -11.56 -3.90
N CYS A 230 2.38 -10.75 -3.40
CA CYS A 230 1.26 -11.23 -2.61
C CYS A 230 0.24 -11.97 -3.48
N PRO A 231 -0.06 -13.26 -3.18
CA PRO A 231 -1.01 -14.04 -3.97
C PRO A 231 -2.48 -13.73 -3.68
N VAL A 232 -2.75 -12.93 -2.62
CA VAL A 232 -4.12 -12.59 -2.21
C VAL A 232 -4.72 -11.55 -3.15
N GLY A 233 -6.01 -11.71 -3.47
CA GLY A 233 -6.82 -10.82 -4.29
C GLY A 233 -7.45 -11.53 -5.49
N LYS A 234 -8.76 -11.31 -5.73
CA LYS A 234 -9.50 -11.87 -6.87
C LYS A 234 -8.98 -11.37 -8.22
N ASP A 235 -8.33 -10.20 -8.27
CA ASP A 235 -7.68 -9.66 -9.46
C ASP A 235 -6.63 -10.61 -10.06
N ARG A 236 -5.98 -11.45 -9.26
CA ARG A 236 -5.09 -12.49 -9.78
C ARG A 236 -5.79 -13.55 -10.59
N GLN A 237 -7.01 -13.92 -10.19
CA GLN A 237 -7.82 -14.90 -10.93
C GLN A 237 -8.21 -14.37 -12.30
N LEU A 238 -8.52 -13.08 -12.40
CA LEU A 238 -8.85 -12.44 -13.69
C LEU A 238 -7.73 -12.58 -14.73
N TYR A 239 -6.49 -12.67 -14.29
CA TYR A 239 -5.31 -12.79 -15.16
C TYR A 239 -4.65 -14.17 -15.13
N GLY A 240 -5.24 -15.16 -14.44
CA GLY A 240 -4.65 -16.49 -14.28
C GLY A 240 -3.30 -16.47 -13.55
N ARG A 241 -3.13 -15.54 -12.59
CA ARG A 241 -1.83 -15.28 -11.92
C ARG A 241 -1.75 -15.78 -10.49
N GLU A 242 -2.55 -16.76 -10.07
CA GLU A 242 -2.56 -17.30 -8.71
C GLU A 242 -1.28 -18.06 -8.36
N LYS A 243 -0.66 -18.75 -9.33
CA LYS A 243 0.53 -19.59 -9.15
C LYS A 243 1.86 -18.84 -9.33
N VAL A 244 1.81 -17.55 -9.40
CA VAL A 244 2.93 -16.68 -9.79
C VAL A 244 4.15 -16.68 -8.84
N LEU A 245 4.01 -17.21 -7.61
CA LEU A 245 5.12 -17.21 -6.63
C LEU A 245 6.37 -17.97 -7.10
N ASN A 246 6.24 -18.94 -8.00
CA ASN A 246 7.37 -19.67 -8.55
C ASN A 246 8.23 -18.75 -9.44
N HIS A 247 7.61 -17.96 -10.31
CA HIS A 247 8.30 -17.02 -11.19
C HIS A 247 9.08 -15.95 -10.42
N TYR A 248 8.54 -15.46 -9.28
CA TYR A 248 9.27 -14.48 -8.45
C TYR A 248 10.48 -15.06 -7.72
N ARG A 249 10.54 -16.38 -7.51
CA ARG A 249 11.73 -17.04 -6.97
C ARG A 249 12.84 -17.10 -8.03
N GLU A 250 12.48 -17.35 -9.28
CA GLU A 250 13.38 -17.40 -10.42
C GLU A 250 13.96 -16.01 -10.72
N GLU A 251 13.19 -14.94 -10.55
CA GLU A 251 13.64 -13.55 -10.70
C GLU A 251 14.84 -13.19 -9.80
N LYS A 252 15.02 -13.87 -8.66
CA LYS A 252 16.21 -13.74 -7.80
C LYS A 252 17.45 -14.46 -8.37
N GLY A 253 17.27 -15.46 -9.21
CA GLY A 253 18.32 -16.36 -9.64
C GLY A 253 18.96 -16.03 -10.99
N SER A 254 18.21 -15.69 -12.01
CA SER A 254 18.70 -15.29 -13.34
C SER A 254 17.57 -14.69 -14.19
N PRO A 255 17.75 -13.51 -14.76
CA PRO A 255 16.66 -12.78 -15.45
C PRO A 255 16.29 -13.31 -16.83
N GLY A 256 16.89 -14.38 -17.32
CA GLY A 256 16.87 -14.72 -18.74
C GLY A 256 16.11 -15.97 -19.18
N ASP A 257 15.70 -16.84 -18.27
CA ASP A 257 15.43 -18.24 -18.64
C ASP A 257 14.01 -18.74 -18.29
N THR A 258 13.00 -17.89 -18.36
CA THR A 258 11.62 -18.35 -18.17
C THR A 258 10.80 -18.17 -19.45
N ASP A 259 10.06 -19.20 -19.82
CA ASP A 259 9.12 -19.19 -20.94
C ASP A 259 7.82 -18.41 -20.66
N ASP A 260 7.66 -17.89 -19.41
CA ASP A 260 6.50 -17.11 -19.06
C ASP A 260 6.49 -15.76 -19.81
N PRO A 261 5.53 -15.54 -20.72
CA PRO A 261 5.46 -14.31 -21.52
C PRO A 261 5.27 -13.06 -20.65
N TYR A 262 4.58 -13.17 -19.51
CA TYR A 262 4.44 -12.06 -18.55
C TYR A 262 5.79 -11.68 -17.95
N TYR A 263 6.57 -12.66 -17.50
CA TYR A 263 7.88 -12.38 -16.94
C TYR A 263 8.80 -11.71 -17.95
N ARG A 264 8.84 -12.20 -19.19
CA ARG A 264 9.60 -11.57 -20.29
C ARG A 264 9.13 -10.14 -20.53
N ALA A 265 7.82 -9.89 -20.54
CA ALA A 265 7.27 -8.54 -20.68
C ALA A 265 7.68 -7.63 -19.52
N TRP A 266 7.64 -8.12 -18.28
CA TRP A 266 8.09 -7.33 -17.12
C TRP A 266 9.57 -6.98 -17.19
N ALA A 267 10.41 -7.95 -17.53
CA ALA A 267 11.85 -7.74 -17.66
C ALA A 267 12.14 -6.72 -18.77
N HIS A 268 11.48 -6.84 -19.92
CA HIS A 268 11.60 -5.91 -21.03
C HIS A 268 11.17 -4.50 -20.67
N ILE A 269 9.97 -4.34 -20.08
CA ILE A 269 9.46 -3.03 -19.64
C ILE A 269 10.40 -2.41 -18.62
N ARG A 270 10.92 -3.17 -17.68
CA ARG A 270 11.86 -2.69 -16.67
C ARG A 270 13.15 -2.20 -17.27
N ALA A 271 13.69 -2.95 -18.22
CA ALA A 271 14.96 -2.64 -18.87
C ALA A 271 14.84 -1.46 -19.86
N HIS A 272 13.77 -1.40 -20.64
CA HIS A 272 13.68 -0.51 -21.82
C HIS A 272 12.51 0.51 -21.75
N GLY A 273 11.57 0.35 -20.84
CA GLY A 273 10.36 1.18 -20.76
C GLY A 273 10.59 2.60 -20.25
N SER A 274 11.82 2.95 -19.87
CA SER A 274 12.18 4.29 -19.38
C SER A 274 12.66 5.24 -20.47
N GLY A 275 12.96 4.73 -21.68
CA GLY A 275 13.59 5.51 -22.75
C GLY A 275 15.04 5.88 -22.51
N VAL A 276 15.70 5.33 -21.48
CA VAL A 276 17.14 5.47 -21.24
C VAL A 276 17.94 4.46 -22.04
N SER A 277 19.26 4.69 -22.16
CA SER A 277 20.17 3.77 -22.86
C SER A 277 20.23 2.39 -22.20
N GLU A 278 20.76 1.39 -22.92
CA GLU A 278 20.97 0.04 -22.35
C GLU A 278 21.89 0.06 -21.12
N GLU A 279 22.84 0.99 -21.06
CA GLU A 279 23.76 1.18 -19.92
C GLU A 279 23.03 1.66 -18.67
N ASP A 280 21.95 2.42 -18.84
CA ASP A 280 21.11 2.94 -17.76
C ASP A 280 19.92 2.02 -17.45
N ALA A 281 19.78 0.91 -18.16
CA ALA A 281 18.67 -0.01 -17.97
C ALA A 281 18.61 -0.51 -16.52
N LEU A 282 17.44 -0.42 -15.90
CA LEU A 282 17.24 -0.89 -14.55
C LEU A 282 17.28 -2.42 -14.53
N SER A 283 18.34 -2.99 -14.02
CA SER A 283 18.42 -4.41 -13.71
C SER A 283 18.35 -4.65 -12.21
N LEU A 284 17.65 -5.72 -11.79
CA LEU A 284 17.62 -6.11 -10.38
C LEU A 284 19.02 -6.53 -9.89
N ALA A 285 19.84 -7.10 -10.77
CA ALA A 285 21.23 -7.43 -10.49
C ALA A 285 22.07 -6.16 -10.20
N GLY A 286 21.89 -5.09 -10.98
CA GLY A 286 22.56 -3.81 -10.77
C GLY A 286 22.16 -3.09 -9.48
N LEU A 287 20.98 -3.41 -8.94
CA LEU A 287 20.52 -2.87 -7.65
C LEU A 287 21.01 -3.69 -6.44
N ARG A 288 21.56 -4.89 -6.65
CA ARG A 288 22.01 -5.78 -5.57
C ARG A 288 23.04 -5.13 -4.63
N PRO A 289 24.10 -4.44 -5.09
CA PRO A 289 25.07 -3.80 -4.20
C PRO A 289 24.43 -2.76 -3.26
N VAL A 290 23.44 -2.00 -3.77
CA VAL A 290 22.71 -1.01 -2.97
C VAL A 290 21.89 -1.70 -1.88
N ALA A 291 21.19 -2.79 -2.22
CA ALA A 291 20.42 -3.57 -1.26
C ALA A 291 21.31 -4.18 -0.16
N GLU A 292 22.46 -4.78 -0.55
CA GLU A 292 23.43 -5.37 0.38
C GLU A 292 24.01 -4.32 1.35
N LYS A 293 24.31 -3.11 0.86
CA LYS A 293 24.74 -2.00 1.71
C LYS A 293 23.67 -1.63 2.75
N ILE A 294 22.43 -1.44 2.32
CA ILE A 294 21.31 -1.11 3.22
C ILE A 294 21.09 -2.21 4.26
N ILE A 295 21.14 -3.48 3.87
CA ILE A 295 21.03 -4.61 4.80
C ILE A 295 22.14 -4.55 5.86
N LYS A 296 23.39 -4.34 5.42
CA LYS A 296 24.55 -4.26 6.33
C LYS A 296 24.42 -3.11 7.33
N GLU A 297 24.02 -1.94 6.88
CA GLU A 297 23.88 -0.73 7.72
C GLU A 297 22.69 -0.79 8.69
N ASN A 298 21.70 -1.62 8.42
CA ASN A 298 20.50 -1.79 9.23
C ASN A 298 20.46 -3.11 10.03
N LYS A 299 21.53 -3.94 9.98
CA LYS A 299 21.70 -5.07 10.89
C LYS A 299 22.03 -4.52 12.28
N VAL A 300 21.09 -4.69 13.22
CA VAL A 300 21.29 -4.46 14.67
C VAL A 300 21.44 -5.80 15.35
#